data_c494e589801212c8eda4e8b40a395bbf
#
_entry.id   c494e589801212c8eda4e8b40a395bbf
#
_cell.length_a   1.000
_cell.length_b   1.000
_cell.length_c   1.000
_cell.angle_alpha   90.00
_cell.angle_beta   90.00
_cell.angle_gamma   90.00
#
_symmetry.space_group_name_H-M   'P 1'
#
loop_
_entity.id
_entity.type
_entity.pdbx_description
1 polymer ?
#
loop_
_entity_poly.entity_id
_entity_poly.type
_entity_poly.pdbx_seq_one_letter_code
_entity_poly.pdbx_strand_id
1 'polypeptide(L)'
;GSVRTIASLPVADRVPVRGVPTGPRSFSWRANQPATLVWAEALDNGDWKVEVPARDRLLTLAAPFTGKPKEFARVKQRYAGLSWFEDGGRALLAEYDANRNWVTTTLVDADRPAAPGRVLWDLSTDELYADPGSPQYRVLANGAAVLREENGALFLRGQGASPQGDRPFLDRYDLATGATTRLFRSSADALEHFVGFAGGDTGRLLTWHQSPLDPPNLYLRTLGQRLEGVAEGEAVHASERAAITRFPDPAPLARGVKKRLVTYKRKDGVDLSFTLYTPPGYVEGTRLPAILYAYPNDYADPSKAGQVSGSEQTFTRLANYRLLLLAGYAIIDNASFPIVGDPKTAYDTYLEQLVANAEAAVDKAVELGVVDRDRIGVTGHSHGA
;
A
#
# COMPACT_ATOMS: atom_id res chain seq x y z
N GLY A 1 -38.54 2.45 15.80
CA GLY A 1 -37.36 2.06 16.58
C GLY A 1 -36.93 3.21 17.46
N SER A 2 -36.24 2.93 18.56
CA SER A 2 -35.68 3.97 19.45
C SER A 2 -34.28 4.39 18.93
N VAL A 3 -33.97 5.69 18.99
CA VAL A 3 -32.68 6.25 18.71
C VAL A 3 -31.94 6.47 20.04
N ARG A 4 -30.66 6.10 20.07
CA ARG A 4 -29.81 6.32 21.24
C ARG A 4 -28.50 7.01 20.85
N THR A 5 -28.14 8.06 21.56
CA THR A 5 -26.82 8.68 21.44
C THR A 5 -25.79 7.80 22.16
N ILE A 6 -24.77 7.34 21.45
CA ILE A 6 -23.67 6.54 22.02
C ILE A 6 -22.56 7.43 22.53
N ALA A 7 -22.25 8.52 21.82
CA ALA A 7 -21.27 9.52 22.23
C ALA A 7 -21.71 10.91 21.75
N SER A 8 -21.33 11.92 22.51
CA SER A 8 -21.39 13.33 22.14
C SER A 8 -19.99 13.90 22.32
N LEU A 9 -19.36 14.29 21.21
CA LEU A 9 -17.97 14.71 21.19
C LEU A 9 -17.88 16.22 20.92
N PRO A 10 -16.90 16.92 21.51
CA PRO A 10 -16.63 18.30 21.16
C PRO A 10 -16.15 18.41 19.70
N VAL A 11 -16.17 19.63 19.16
CA VAL A 11 -15.54 19.89 17.85
C VAL A 11 -14.04 19.58 17.95
N ALA A 12 -13.52 18.84 16.96
CA ALA A 12 -12.13 18.40 16.95
C ALA A 12 -11.18 19.45 16.34
N ASP A 13 -11.28 20.70 16.80
CA ASP A 13 -10.50 21.86 16.35
C ASP A 13 -9.15 22.03 17.06
N ARG A 14 -8.92 21.25 18.12
CA ARG A 14 -7.70 21.31 18.96
C ARG A 14 -6.96 19.97 19.02
N VAL A 15 -7.14 19.14 18.00
CA VAL A 15 -6.37 17.88 17.91
C VAL A 15 -4.92 18.24 17.59
N PRO A 16 -3.95 17.74 18.38
CA PRO A 16 -2.52 17.93 18.09
C PRO A 16 -2.14 17.43 16.70
N VAL A 17 -1.15 18.04 16.10
CA VAL A 17 -0.56 17.52 14.84
C VAL A 17 -0.13 16.08 15.04
N ARG A 18 -0.52 15.18 14.14
CA ARG A 18 -0.37 13.71 14.26
C ARG A 18 -1.09 13.10 15.47
N GLY A 19 -1.91 13.88 16.19
CA GLY A 19 -2.73 13.41 17.30
C GLY A 19 -4.06 12.81 16.84
N VAL A 20 -4.90 12.44 17.82
CA VAL A 20 -6.26 11.96 17.58
C VAL A 20 -7.24 12.68 18.51
N PRO A 21 -8.53 12.77 18.14
CA PRO A 21 -9.54 13.30 19.05
C PRO A 21 -9.59 12.50 20.36
N THR A 22 -9.85 13.19 21.47
CA THR A 22 -10.15 12.57 22.75
C THR A 22 -11.56 11.98 22.74
N GLY A 23 -11.79 10.93 23.53
CA GLY A 23 -13.05 10.20 23.59
C GLY A 23 -13.20 9.10 22.52
N PRO A 24 -14.39 8.53 22.39
CA PRO A 24 -14.67 7.46 21.45
C PRO A 24 -14.45 7.88 19.98
N ARG A 25 -13.70 7.08 19.23
CA ARG A 25 -13.43 7.31 17.81
C ARG A 25 -13.36 6.00 17.03
N SER A 26 -13.33 6.09 15.70
CA SER A 26 -13.21 4.93 14.79
C SER A 26 -14.30 3.88 15.06
N PHE A 27 -15.54 4.33 15.20
CA PHE A 27 -16.66 3.43 15.39
C PHE A 27 -16.84 2.48 14.21
N SER A 28 -17.01 1.20 14.53
CA SER A 28 -17.30 0.15 13.57
C SER A 28 -18.22 -0.90 14.17
N TRP A 29 -18.82 -1.73 13.34
CA TRP A 29 -19.53 -2.90 13.77
C TRP A 29 -18.58 -4.10 13.89
N ARG A 30 -18.76 -4.92 14.93
CA ARG A 30 -18.15 -6.23 14.98
C ARG A 30 -18.81 -7.09 13.89
N ALA A 31 -18.06 -7.37 12.81
CA ALA A 31 -18.61 -7.94 11.58
C ALA A 31 -19.30 -9.30 11.76
N ASN A 32 -18.83 -10.11 12.73
CA ASN A 32 -19.28 -11.47 12.99
C ASN A 32 -20.26 -11.58 14.17
N GLN A 33 -20.75 -10.46 14.70
CA GLN A 33 -21.77 -10.45 15.75
C GLN A 33 -22.87 -9.44 15.47
N PRO A 34 -24.16 -9.80 15.72
CA PRO A 34 -25.25 -8.87 15.56
C PRO A 34 -25.11 -7.65 16.47
N ALA A 35 -25.35 -6.46 15.93
CA ALA A 35 -25.53 -5.21 16.65
C ALA A 35 -24.52 -4.96 17.80
N THR A 36 -23.23 -5.20 17.56
CA THR A 36 -22.16 -4.94 18.50
C THR A 36 -21.23 -3.85 17.97
N LEU A 37 -21.21 -2.70 18.64
CA LEU A 37 -20.30 -1.59 18.33
C LEU A 37 -18.90 -1.87 18.88
N VAL A 38 -17.90 -1.35 18.16
CA VAL A 38 -16.50 -1.32 18.55
C VAL A 38 -15.95 0.08 18.31
N TRP A 39 -15.10 0.57 19.19
CA TRP A 39 -14.40 1.84 19.01
C TRP A 39 -13.10 1.88 19.80
N ALA A 40 -12.28 2.89 19.52
CA ALA A 40 -11.05 3.17 20.25
C ALA A 40 -11.17 4.45 21.06
N GLU A 41 -10.45 4.52 22.18
CA GLU A 41 -10.29 5.73 23.01
C GLU A 41 -8.83 5.95 23.35
N ALA A 42 -8.37 7.22 23.22
CA ALA A 42 -7.00 7.60 23.55
C ALA A 42 -6.78 7.63 25.06
N LEU A 43 -5.66 7.10 25.52
CA LEU A 43 -5.20 7.08 26.91
C LEU A 43 -4.13 8.16 27.20
N ASP A 44 -3.63 8.82 26.15
CA ASP A 44 -2.64 9.90 26.16
C ASP A 44 -3.24 11.26 25.85
N ASN A 45 -4.54 11.44 26.06
CA ASN A 45 -5.30 12.64 25.69
C ASN A 45 -5.24 12.98 24.19
N GLY A 46 -4.96 11.99 23.33
CA GLY A 46 -4.83 12.17 21.90
C GLY A 46 -3.51 12.82 21.45
N ASP A 47 -2.60 13.12 22.39
CA ASP A 47 -1.30 13.71 22.09
C ASP A 47 -0.20 12.63 22.11
N TRP A 48 0.36 12.34 20.95
CA TRP A 48 1.41 11.35 20.79
C TRP A 48 2.71 11.70 21.51
N LYS A 49 2.89 12.98 21.96
CA LYS A 49 4.06 13.43 22.74
C LYS A 49 3.98 13.00 24.21
N VAL A 50 2.77 12.65 24.69
CA VAL A 50 2.57 12.16 26.05
C VAL A 50 3.01 10.71 26.13
N GLU A 51 3.92 10.40 27.04
CA GLU A 51 4.40 9.04 27.29
C GLU A 51 3.43 8.29 28.20
N VAL A 52 2.90 7.17 27.71
CA VAL A 52 1.97 6.30 28.43
C VAL A 52 2.29 4.83 28.14
N PRO A 53 1.92 3.90 29.04
CA PRO A 53 2.15 2.46 28.80
C PRO A 53 1.36 1.88 27.63
N ALA A 54 0.18 2.45 27.35
CA ALA A 54 -0.65 2.13 26.19
C ALA A 54 -1.31 3.42 25.70
N ARG A 55 -1.32 3.63 24.38
CA ARG A 55 -1.87 4.86 23.80
C ARG A 55 -3.36 4.79 23.56
N ASP A 56 -3.88 3.60 23.25
CA ASP A 56 -5.30 3.41 23.00
C ASP A 56 -5.85 2.17 23.71
N ARG A 57 -7.14 2.23 24.04
CA ARG A 57 -7.94 1.07 24.43
C ARG A 57 -9.06 0.84 23.43
N LEU A 58 -9.46 -0.40 23.27
CA LEU A 58 -10.56 -0.81 22.41
C LEU A 58 -11.71 -1.34 23.25
N LEU A 59 -12.91 -0.87 22.94
CA LEU A 59 -14.12 -1.17 23.66
C LEU A 59 -15.20 -1.76 22.74
N THR A 60 -16.08 -2.58 23.33
CA THR A 60 -17.28 -3.10 22.68
C THR A 60 -18.53 -2.75 23.46
N LEU A 61 -19.64 -2.59 22.74
CA LEU A 61 -20.97 -2.40 23.33
C LEU A 61 -22.01 -3.10 22.45
N ALA A 62 -22.62 -4.14 22.99
CA ALA A 62 -23.68 -4.87 22.31
C ALA A 62 -25.06 -4.21 22.51
N ALA A 63 -25.97 -4.45 21.57
CA ALA A 63 -27.36 -4.07 21.71
C ALA A 63 -27.97 -4.65 23.01
N PRO A 64 -28.93 -3.94 23.65
CA PRO A 64 -29.61 -2.70 23.26
C PRO A 64 -28.79 -1.42 23.58
N PHE A 65 -27.48 -1.49 23.75
CA PHE A 65 -26.53 -0.40 24.00
C PHE A 65 -26.80 0.34 25.36
N THR A 66 -27.42 -0.35 26.33
CA THR A 66 -27.73 0.18 27.66
C THR A 66 -26.70 -0.21 28.70
N GLY A 67 -25.85 -1.19 28.39
CA GLY A 67 -24.80 -1.68 29.25
C GLY A 67 -23.61 -0.73 29.38
N LYS A 68 -22.63 -1.10 30.18
CA LYS A 68 -21.32 -0.46 30.19
C LYS A 68 -20.47 -1.03 29.06
N PRO A 69 -19.71 -0.19 28.32
CA PRO A 69 -18.73 -0.68 27.40
C PRO A 69 -17.73 -1.64 28.04
N LYS A 70 -17.33 -2.68 27.32
CA LYS A 70 -16.34 -3.65 27.78
C LYS A 70 -15.04 -3.42 27.02
N GLU A 71 -13.97 -3.20 27.76
CA GLU A 71 -12.62 -3.17 27.18
C GLU A 71 -12.19 -4.59 26.85
N PHE A 72 -11.62 -4.79 25.63
CA PHE A 72 -11.11 -6.09 25.20
C PHE A 72 -9.65 -6.06 24.76
N ALA A 73 -9.08 -4.88 24.48
CA ALA A 73 -7.68 -4.76 24.13
C ALA A 73 -7.12 -3.37 24.48
N ARG A 74 -5.82 -3.31 24.66
CA ARG A 74 -5.01 -2.09 24.65
C ARG A 74 -3.90 -2.24 23.66
N VAL A 75 -3.53 -1.16 23.00
CA VAL A 75 -2.39 -1.09 22.10
C VAL A 75 -1.35 -0.13 22.63
N LYS A 76 -0.10 -0.53 22.51
CA LYS A 76 1.04 0.27 22.98
C LYS A 76 1.20 1.54 22.15
N GLN A 77 0.98 1.42 20.85
CA GLN A 77 1.00 2.52 19.91
C GLN A 77 -0.43 2.95 19.53
N ARG A 78 -0.59 3.75 18.48
CA ARG A 78 -1.90 4.22 18.05
C ARG A 78 -2.67 3.12 17.32
N TYR A 79 -3.93 2.92 17.68
CA TYR A 79 -4.85 2.04 16.96
C TYR A 79 -4.91 2.40 15.47
N ALA A 80 -4.61 1.43 14.62
CA ALA A 80 -4.55 1.58 13.16
C ALA A 80 -5.59 0.77 12.40
N GLY A 81 -6.18 -0.28 13.01
CA GLY A 81 -7.22 -1.06 12.35
C GLY A 81 -7.57 -2.35 13.08
N LEU A 82 -8.75 -2.89 12.76
CA LEU A 82 -9.25 -4.15 13.32
C LEU A 82 -10.00 -4.93 12.23
N SER A 83 -9.58 -6.16 11.99
CA SER A 83 -10.17 -7.05 11.00
C SER A 83 -10.62 -8.35 11.66
N TRP A 84 -11.91 -8.63 11.58
CA TRP A 84 -12.51 -9.79 12.23
C TRP A 84 -12.39 -11.06 11.40
N PHE A 85 -12.15 -12.19 12.05
CA PHE A 85 -12.42 -13.51 11.47
C PHE A 85 -13.93 -13.76 11.46
N GLU A 86 -14.38 -14.75 10.71
CA GLU A 86 -15.82 -15.06 10.63
C GLU A 86 -16.36 -15.59 11.94
N ASP A 87 -15.60 -16.44 12.62
CA ASP A 87 -16.03 -17.12 13.84
C ASP A 87 -15.28 -16.63 15.09
N GLY A 88 -16.01 -16.59 16.20
CA GLY A 88 -15.47 -16.31 17.53
C GLY A 88 -15.03 -14.87 17.73
N GLY A 89 -14.16 -14.66 18.72
CA GLY A 89 -13.60 -13.37 19.11
C GLY A 89 -12.31 -12.99 18.38
N ARG A 90 -11.83 -13.84 17.46
CA ARG A 90 -10.54 -13.60 16.79
C ARG A 90 -10.59 -12.39 15.87
N ALA A 91 -9.53 -11.59 15.94
CA ALA A 91 -9.32 -10.44 15.07
C ALA A 91 -7.82 -10.17 14.86
N LEU A 92 -7.49 -9.55 13.75
CA LEU A 92 -6.20 -8.89 13.54
C LEU A 92 -6.31 -7.45 14.01
N LEU A 93 -5.53 -7.09 15.01
CA LEU A 93 -5.45 -5.76 15.58
C LEU A 93 -4.13 -5.13 15.14
N ALA A 94 -4.23 -4.01 14.42
CA ALA A 94 -3.08 -3.24 13.97
C ALA A 94 -2.88 -2.00 14.83
N GLU A 95 -1.64 -1.75 15.20
CA GLU A 95 -1.18 -0.51 15.83
C GLU A 95 -0.05 0.12 15.03
N TYR A 96 0.04 1.46 15.06
CA TYR A 96 1.01 2.23 14.30
C TYR A 96 1.86 3.14 15.20
N ASP A 97 3.17 3.02 15.08
CA ASP A 97 4.16 3.90 15.68
C ASP A 97 4.60 4.97 14.67
N ALA A 98 4.10 6.19 14.85
CA ALA A 98 4.39 7.31 13.96
C ALA A 98 5.84 7.82 14.08
N ASN A 99 6.58 7.48 15.15
CA ASN A 99 7.98 7.86 15.30
C ASN A 99 8.93 6.98 14.46
N ARG A 100 8.46 5.78 14.09
CA ARG A 100 9.28 4.79 13.39
C ARG A 100 8.73 4.42 12.02
N ASN A 101 7.55 4.95 11.64
CA ASN A 101 6.78 4.45 10.50
C ASN A 101 6.63 2.92 10.58
N TRP A 102 6.03 2.43 11.67
CA TRP A 102 6.05 1.01 12.02
C TRP A 102 4.66 0.50 12.33
N VAL A 103 4.29 -0.63 11.77
CA VAL A 103 3.04 -1.32 12.03
C VAL A 103 3.30 -2.65 12.72
N THR A 104 2.61 -2.88 13.83
CA THR A 104 2.54 -4.18 14.49
C THR A 104 1.12 -4.72 14.32
N THR A 105 0.97 -5.93 13.77
CA THR A 105 -0.31 -6.63 13.63
C THR A 105 -0.35 -7.84 14.54
N THR A 106 -1.30 -7.83 15.46
CA THR A 106 -1.46 -8.86 16.50
C THR A 106 -2.76 -9.62 16.30
N LEU A 107 -2.70 -10.94 16.32
CA LEU A 107 -3.88 -11.80 16.44
C LEU A 107 -4.36 -11.78 17.89
N VAL A 108 -5.56 -11.27 18.11
CA VAL A 108 -6.20 -11.14 19.42
C VAL A 108 -7.52 -11.93 19.47
N ASP A 109 -8.04 -12.14 20.70
CA ASP A 109 -9.36 -12.72 20.93
C ASP A 109 -10.17 -11.80 21.85
N ALA A 110 -11.14 -11.09 21.26
CA ALA A 110 -11.97 -10.13 22.00
C ALA A 110 -12.93 -10.79 22.99
N ASP A 111 -13.21 -12.09 22.86
CA ASP A 111 -14.03 -12.86 23.79
C ASP A 111 -13.18 -13.43 24.94
N ARG A 112 -11.87 -13.40 24.80
CA ARG A 112 -10.89 -13.80 25.83
C ARG A 112 -9.81 -12.73 26.01
N PRO A 113 -10.16 -11.54 26.51
CA PRO A 113 -9.25 -10.37 26.58
C PRO A 113 -8.02 -10.58 27.47
N ALA A 114 -8.05 -11.57 28.36
CA ALA A 114 -6.91 -11.94 29.20
C ALA A 114 -5.91 -12.88 28.50
N ALA A 115 -6.28 -13.46 27.34
CA ALA A 115 -5.37 -14.29 26.57
C ALA A 115 -4.32 -13.40 25.89
N PRO A 116 -3.02 -13.79 25.91
CA PRO A 116 -1.99 -13.01 25.23
C PRO A 116 -2.24 -13.00 23.73
N GLY A 117 -2.12 -11.83 23.11
CA GLY A 117 -2.12 -11.70 21.66
C GLY A 117 -0.84 -12.28 21.07
N ARG A 118 -0.91 -12.74 19.83
CA ARG A 118 0.24 -13.23 19.06
C ARG A 118 0.56 -12.27 17.93
N VAL A 119 1.74 -11.67 17.95
CA VAL A 119 2.22 -10.83 16.85
C VAL A 119 2.40 -11.69 15.61
N LEU A 120 1.79 -11.29 14.51
CA LEU A 120 1.95 -11.92 13.21
C LEU A 120 2.93 -11.15 12.33
N TRP A 121 2.81 -9.82 12.30
CA TRP A 121 3.70 -8.95 11.53
C TRP A 121 4.11 -7.76 12.38
N ASP A 122 5.39 -7.42 12.30
CA ASP A 122 6.02 -6.31 13.02
C ASP A 122 7.09 -5.71 12.12
N LEU A 123 6.72 -4.68 11.33
CA LEU A 123 7.54 -4.19 10.22
C LEU A 123 7.36 -2.69 9.97
N SER A 124 8.38 -2.10 9.35
CA SER A 124 8.33 -0.73 8.89
C SER A 124 7.35 -0.59 7.71
N THR A 125 6.55 0.46 7.71
CA THR A 125 5.73 0.84 6.54
C THR A 125 6.57 1.39 5.38
N ASP A 126 7.83 1.75 5.65
CA ASP A 126 8.79 2.19 4.65
C ASP A 126 9.46 0.99 3.93
N GLU A 127 9.30 -0.25 4.45
CA GLU A 127 9.88 -1.46 3.90
C GLU A 127 8.97 -2.10 2.85
N LEU A 128 9.21 -1.75 1.57
CA LEU A 128 8.38 -2.23 0.46
C LEU A 128 8.76 -3.65 0.02
N TYR A 129 10.04 -4.03 0.13
CA TYR A 129 10.52 -5.31 -0.41
C TYR A 129 10.17 -6.51 0.48
N ALA A 130 9.97 -6.27 1.77
CA ALA A 130 9.55 -7.30 2.73
C ALA A 130 8.06 -7.19 3.12
N ASP A 131 7.26 -6.39 2.39
CA ASP A 131 5.81 -6.28 2.63
C ASP A 131 5.14 -7.64 2.39
N PRO A 132 4.53 -8.26 3.43
CA PRO A 132 3.85 -9.53 3.30
C PRO A 132 2.55 -9.44 2.50
N GLY A 133 2.12 -8.25 2.17
CA GLY A 133 0.83 -7.98 1.53
C GLY A 133 -0.33 -7.83 2.51
N SER A 134 -1.51 -7.59 1.97
CA SER A 134 -2.73 -7.32 2.72
C SER A 134 -3.67 -8.52 2.72
N PRO A 135 -4.28 -8.86 3.87
CA PRO A 135 -5.24 -9.94 3.98
C PRO A 135 -6.43 -9.77 3.02
N GLN A 136 -6.94 -10.89 2.53
CA GLN A 136 -8.14 -10.93 1.73
C GLN A 136 -9.37 -11.15 2.60
N TYR A 137 -10.50 -10.63 2.12
CA TYR A 137 -11.77 -10.67 2.83
C TYR A 137 -12.82 -11.44 2.04
N ARG A 138 -13.85 -11.91 2.76
CA ARG A 138 -15.10 -12.36 2.17
C ARG A 138 -16.26 -11.58 2.76
N VAL A 139 -17.32 -11.43 1.99
CA VAL A 139 -18.53 -10.74 2.42
C VAL A 139 -19.53 -11.79 2.94
N LEU A 140 -20.03 -11.58 4.15
CA LEU A 140 -21.05 -12.40 4.76
C LEU A 140 -22.44 -12.06 4.22
N ALA A 141 -23.44 -12.91 4.50
CA ALA A 141 -24.82 -12.68 4.07
C ALA A 141 -25.43 -11.37 4.59
N ASN A 142 -24.93 -10.85 5.71
CA ASN A 142 -25.34 -9.57 6.29
C ASN A 142 -24.62 -8.36 5.66
N GLY A 143 -23.79 -8.56 4.64
CA GLY A 143 -22.99 -7.53 3.98
C GLY A 143 -21.70 -7.13 4.69
N ALA A 144 -21.40 -7.69 5.87
CA ALA A 144 -20.16 -7.40 6.58
C ALA A 144 -18.98 -8.16 5.95
N ALA A 145 -17.80 -7.52 5.90
CA ALA A 145 -16.58 -8.14 5.46
C ALA A 145 -15.81 -8.75 6.64
N VAL A 146 -15.36 -9.98 6.48
CA VAL A 146 -14.50 -10.68 7.43
C VAL A 146 -13.26 -11.22 6.73
N LEU A 147 -12.20 -11.48 7.48
CA LEU A 147 -10.98 -12.11 6.98
C LEU A 147 -11.33 -13.45 6.33
N ARG A 148 -10.81 -13.66 5.13
CA ARG A 148 -10.94 -14.94 4.46
C ARG A 148 -9.93 -15.92 5.02
N GLU A 149 -10.41 -16.82 5.85
CA GLU A 149 -9.62 -17.94 6.39
C GLU A 149 -10.10 -19.26 5.78
N GLU A 150 -9.17 -20.09 5.32
CA GLU A 150 -9.45 -21.44 4.85
C GLU A 150 -8.39 -22.39 5.38
N ASN A 151 -8.83 -23.43 6.09
CA ASN A 151 -7.95 -24.47 6.66
C ASN A 151 -6.77 -23.87 7.46
N GLY A 152 -7.07 -22.91 8.35
CA GLY A 152 -6.09 -22.27 9.21
C GLY A 152 -5.13 -21.32 8.50
N ALA A 153 -5.43 -20.88 7.29
CA ALA A 153 -4.59 -19.95 6.55
C ALA A 153 -5.36 -18.73 6.04
N LEU A 154 -4.68 -17.60 6.00
CA LEU A 154 -5.09 -16.37 5.33
C LEU A 154 -4.54 -16.31 3.90
N PHE A 155 -5.11 -15.44 3.10
CA PHE A 155 -4.59 -15.10 1.78
C PHE A 155 -4.12 -13.65 1.79
N LEU A 156 -2.90 -13.41 1.35
CA LEU A 156 -2.26 -12.09 1.34
C LEU A 156 -1.95 -11.70 -0.11
N ARG A 157 -2.46 -10.56 -0.54
CA ARG A 157 -2.05 -9.97 -1.82
C ARG A 157 -1.07 -8.85 -1.58
N GLY A 158 -0.02 -8.77 -2.39
CA GLY A 158 0.98 -7.72 -2.29
C GLY A 158 1.41 -7.18 -3.66
N GLN A 159 2.04 -6.00 -3.63
CA GLN A 159 2.62 -5.37 -4.81
C GLN A 159 3.89 -6.10 -5.28
N GLY A 160 4.60 -6.76 -4.37
CA GLY A 160 5.84 -7.45 -4.68
C GLY A 160 6.90 -6.51 -5.23
N ALA A 161 7.08 -5.37 -4.55
CA ALA A 161 8.13 -4.42 -4.89
C ALA A 161 9.50 -5.09 -4.88
N SER A 162 10.36 -4.66 -5.78
CA SER A 162 11.74 -5.15 -5.91
C SER A 162 12.61 -4.09 -6.57
N PRO A 163 13.95 -4.23 -6.55
CA PRO A 163 14.85 -3.34 -7.29
C PRO A 163 14.57 -3.27 -8.80
N GLN A 164 13.87 -4.26 -9.36
CA GLN A 164 13.47 -4.32 -10.78
C GLN A 164 12.03 -3.85 -11.02
N GLY A 165 11.36 -3.35 -9.98
CA GLY A 165 9.95 -2.95 -10.02
C GLY A 165 9.02 -3.99 -9.42
N ASP A 166 7.73 -3.68 -9.47
CA ASP A 166 6.68 -4.48 -8.84
C ASP A 166 6.39 -5.77 -9.62
N ARG A 167 6.27 -6.87 -8.88
CA ARG A 167 5.74 -8.15 -9.36
C ARG A 167 4.65 -8.63 -8.42
N PRO A 168 3.39 -8.18 -8.58
CA PRO A 168 2.29 -8.50 -7.69
C PRO A 168 2.10 -9.98 -7.46
N PHE A 169 1.63 -10.30 -6.25
CA PHE A 169 1.50 -11.69 -5.82
C PHE A 169 0.24 -11.96 -4.99
N LEU A 170 -0.06 -13.25 -4.84
CA LEU A 170 -1.00 -13.80 -3.87
C LEU A 170 -0.32 -14.94 -3.11
N ASP A 171 -0.27 -14.81 -1.79
CA ASP A 171 0.26 -15.81 -0.88
C ASP A 171 -0.84 -16.44 -0.03
N ARG A 172 -0.65 -17.72 0.31
CA ARG A 172 -1.34 -18.40 1.39
C ARG A 172 -0.44 -18.39 2.62
N TYR A 173 -0.91 -17.76 3.70
CA TYR A 173 -0.20 -17.60 4.97
C TYR A 173 -0.80 -18.53 6.02
N ASP A 174 -0.04 -19.50 6.50
CA ASP A 174 -0.46 -20.44 7.54
C ASP A 174 -0.42 -19.78 8.92
N LEU A 175 -1.58 -19.68 9.56
CA LEU A 175 -1.70 -19.01 10.85
C LEU A 175 -0.99 -19.73 12.00
N ALA A 176 -0.78 -21.03 11.93
CA ALA A 176 -0.13 -21.79 13.00
C ALA A 176 1.39 -21.65 12.94
N THR A 177 1.95 -21.76 11.75
CA THR A 177 3.41 -21.81 11.53
C THR A 177 4.02 -20.49 11.10
N GLY A 178 3.22 -19.55 10.53
CA GLY A 178 3.70 -18.35 9.88
C GLY A 178 4.30 -18.59 8.48
N ALA A 179 4.26 -19.81 7.98
CA ALA A 179 4.79 -20.14 6.66
C ALA A 179 3.93 -19.56 5.53
N THR A 180 4.59 -19.08 4.48
CA THR A 180 3.92 -18.59 3.28
C THR A 180 4.11 -19.54 2.11
N THR A 181 3.08 -19.64 1.27
CA THR A 181 3.12 -20.37 -0.01
C THR A 181 2.62 -19.44 -1.10
N ARG A 182 3.46 -19.15 -2.09
CA ARG A 182 3.09 -18.27 -3.20
C ARG A 182 2.19 -18.97 -4.18
N LEU A 183 0.92 -18.58 -4.21
CA LEU A 183 -0.08 -19.17 -5.13
C LEU A 183 -0.01 -18.57 -6.53
N PHE A 184 0.28 -17.28 -6.60
CA PHE A 184 0.37 -16.51 -7.83
C PHE A 184 1.45 -15.44 -7.72
N ARG A 185 2.15 -15.18 -8.83
CA ARG A 185 3.04 -14.03 -9.01
C ARG A 185 2.92 -13.53 -10.45
N SER A 186 2.92 -12.19 -10.62
CA SER A 186 3.01 -11.57 -11.94
C SER A 186 4.30 -11.99 -12.65
N SER A 187 4.21 -12.27 -13.95
CA SER A 187 5.40 -12.53 -14.76
C SER A 187 6.29 -11.27 -14.86
N ALA A 188 7.54 -11.45 -15.30
CA ALA A 188 8.47 -10.34 -15.42
C ALA A 188 8.16 -9.40 -16.60
N ASP A 189 7.41 -9.87 -17.59
CA ASP A 189 7.06 -9.17 -18.84
C ASP A 189 5.66 -8.54 -18.82
N ALA A 190 4.96 -8.63 -17.68
CA ALA A 190 3.62 -8.07 -17.49
C ALA A 190 3.43 -7.57 -16.07
N LEU A 191 2.40 -6.76 -15.88
CA LEU A 191 1.90 -6.37 -14.56
C LEU A 191 0.51 -6.96 -14.38
N GLU A 192 0.42 -7.98 -13.53
CA GLU A 192 -0.85 -8.68 -13.27
C GLU A 192 -1.15 -8.69 -11.78
N HIS A 193 -2.30 -8.12 -11.41
CA HIS A 193 -2.75 -8.05 -10.01
C HIS A 193 -3.85 -9.06 -9.75
N PHE A 194 -3.78 -9.71 -8.60
CA PHE A 194 -4.93 -10.44 -8.05
C PHE A 194 -6.03 -9.45 -7.66
N VAL A 195 -7.27 -9.73 -8.07
CA VAL A 195 -8.47 -8.92 -7.79
C VAL A 195 -9.37 -9.60 -6.77
N GLY A 196 -9.54 -10.91 -6.89
CA GLY A 196 -10.42 -11.67 -6.02
C GLY A 196 -10.49 -13.15 -6.43
N PHE A 197 -11.21 -13.93 -5.65
CA PHE A 197 -11.48 -15.33 -5.95
C PHE A 197 -12.79 -15.48 -6.72
N ALA A 198 -12.80 -16.28 -7.77
CA ALA A 198 -13.98 -16.51 -8.59
C ALA A 198 -14.89 -17.56 -7.96
N GLY A 199 -16.16 -17.18 -7.65
CA GLY A 199 -17.16 -18.09 -7.13
C GLY A 199 -16.83 -18.70 -5.75
N GLY A 200 -15.95 -18.05 -4.99
CA GLY A 200 -15.53 -18.57 -3.67
C GLY A 200 -14.47 -19.67 -3.73
N ASP A 201 -14.05 -20.11 -4.88
CA ASP A 201 -13.01 -21.14 -5.07
C ASP A 201 -11.63 -20.50 -5.09
N THR A 202 -10.77 -20.84 -4.14
CA THR A 202 -9.38 -20.32 -4.02
C THR A 202 -8.42 -20.85 -5.07
N GLY A 203 -8.80 -21.86 -5.83
CA GLY A 203 -8.10 -22.31 -7.03
C GLY A 203 -8.41 -21.50 -8.28
N ARG A 204 -9.39 -20.57 -8.22
CA ARG A 204 -9.83 -19.74 -9.36
C ARG A 204 -9.70 -18.28 -9.01
N LEU A 205 -8.75 -17.60 -9.68
CA LEU A 205 -8.39 -16.22 -9.40
C LEU A 205 -8.92 -15.29 -10.48
N LEU A 206 -9.52 -14.19 -10.07
CA LEU A 206 -9.73 -13.04 -10.96
C LEU A 206 -8.47 -12.19 -10.90
N THR A 207 -7.91 -11.88 -12.07
CA THR A 207 -6.70 -11.08 -12.18
C THR A 207 -6.89 -9.95 -13.18
N TRP A 208 -6.21 -8.84 -12.93
CA TRP A 208 -6.16 -7.68 -13.82
C TRP A 208 -4.77 -7.61 -14.44
N HIS A 209 -4.68 -7.98 -15.72
CA HIS A 209 -3.43 -8.09 -16.47
C HIS A 209 -3.25 -6.93 -17.44
N GLN A 210 -2.04 -6.44 -17.55
CA GLN A 210 -1.60 -5.46 -18.53
C GLN A 210 -0.13 -5.68 -18.89
N SER A 211 0.28 -5.13 -20.03
CA SER A 211 1.69 -4.98 -20.43
C SER A 211 1.88 -3.61 -21.09
N PRO A 212 3.08 -3.18 -21.44
CA PRO A 212 3.29 -1.93 -22.16
C PRO A 212 2.47 -1.79 -23.44
N LEU A 213 2.16 -2.91 -24.10
CA LEU A 213 1.41 -2.97 -25.35
C LEU A 213 -0.03 -3.47 -25.22
N ASP A 214 -0.33 -4.22 -24.15
CA ASP A 214 -1.66 -4.78 -23.91
C ASP A 214 -2.43 -3.94 -22.89
N PRO A 215 -3.61 -3.40 -23.25
CA PRO A 215 -4.42 -2.65 -22.31
C PRO A 215 -4.90 -3.53 -21.16
N PRO A 216 -5.17 -2.93 -19.97
CA PRO A 216 -5.64 -3.67 -18.83
C PRO A 216 -6.94 -4.42 -19.11
N ASN A 217 -6.92 -5.73 -18.87
CA ASN A 217 -8.07 -6.62 -19.04
C ASN A 217 -8.21 -7.59 -17.87
N LEU A 218 -9.45 -8.00 -17.59
CA LEU A 218 -9.78 -8.96 -16.56
C LEU A 218 -9.66 -10.39 -17.09
N TYR A 219 -9.01 -11.25 -16.34
CA TYR A 219 -8.84 -12.67 -16.65
C TYR A 219 -9.33 -13.55 -15.51
N LEU A 220 -9.83 -14.72 -15.87
CA LEU A 220 -9.97 -15.86 -14.98
C LEU A 220 -8.70 -16.69 -15.09
N ARG A 221 -8.00 -16.87 -13.97
CA ARG A 221 -6.83 -17.73 -13.86
C ARG A 221 -7.20 -18.94 -13.02
N THR A 222 -6.95 -20.14 -13.54
CA THR A 222 -7.16 -21.40 -12.83
C THR A 222 -5.82 -21.96 -12.41
N LEU A 223 -5.65 -22.19 -11.11
CA LEU A 223 -4.46 -22.85 -10.56
C LEU A 223 -4.50 -24.34 -10.88
N GLY A 224 -3.45 -24.85 -11.47
CA GLY A 224 -3.29 -26.25 -11.84
C GLY A 224 -2.43 -27.00 -10.83
N GLN A 225 -1.71 -27.99 -11.33
CA GLN A 225 -0.84 -28.83 -10.52
C GLN A 225 0.26 -28.04 -9.82
N ARG A 226 0.66 -28.53 -8.65
CA ARG A 226 1.83 -27.99 -7.94
C ARG A 226 3.10 -28.31 -8.72
N LEU A 227 3.97 -27.33 -8.83
CA LEU A 227 5.27 -27.44 -9.46
C LEU A 227 6.33 -27.87 -8.43
N GLU A 228 7.32 -28.63 -8.86
CA GLU A 228 8.48 -29.00 -8.06
C GLU A 228 9.70 -28.16 -8.45
N GLY A 229 10.62 -27.93 -7.52
CA GLY A 229 11.88 -27.22 -7.77
C GLY A 229 11.70 -25.74 -8.12
N VAL A 230 10.60 -25.14 -7.71
CA VAL A 230 10.30 -23.72 -7.96
C VAL A 230 11.26 -22.85 -7.14
N ALA A 231 11.80 -21.81 -7.78
CA ALA A 231 12.65 -20.84 -7.10
C ALA A 231 11.87 -20.10 -5.99
N GLU A 232 12.59 -19.70 -4.95
CA GLU A 232 12.01 -18.95 -3.84
C GLU A 232 11.31 -17.68 -4.37
N GLY A 233 10.11 -17.42 -3.84
CA GLY A 233 9.31 -16.27 -4.22
C GLY A 233 8.55 -16.41 -5.56
N GLU A 234 8.68 -17.51 -6.28
CA GLU A 234 7.88 -17.78 -7.49
C GLU A 234 6.62 -18.60 -7.16
N ALA A 235 5.61 -18.53 -8.04
CA ALA A 235 4.34 -19.25 -7.86
C ALA A 235 4.55 -20.76 -7.91
N VAL A 236 4.04 -21.48 -6.89
CA VAL A 236 4.18 -22.94 -6.78
C VAL A 236 3.16 -23.74 -7.59
N HIS A 237 2.28 -23.06 -8.32
CA HIS A 237 1.27 -23.71 -9.16
C HIS A 237 1.44 -23.31 -10.63
N ALA A 238 1.34 -24.28 -11.53
CA ALA A 238 1.01 -23.98 -12.91
C ALA A 238 -0.34 -23.27 -12.98
N SER A 239 -0.54 -22.38 -13.92
CA SER A 239 -1.83 -21.72 -14.07
C SER A 239 -2.13 -21.39 -15.52
N GLU A 240 -3.41 -21.55 -15.87
CA GLU A 240 -3.96 -21.13 -17.16
C GLU A 240 -4.83 -19.88 -16.98
N ARG A 241 -4.84 -19.01 -17.97
CA ARG A 241 -5.69 -17.82 -17.95
C ARG A 241 -6.61 -17.74 -19.16
N ALA A 242 -7.85 -17.33 -18.93
CA ALA A 242 -8.85 -17.06 -19.94
C ALA A 242 -9.34 -15.62 -19.80
N ALA A 243 -9.40 -14.87 -20.91
CA ALA A 243 -9.86 -13.48 -20.91
C ALA A 243 -11.37 -13.40 -20.61
N ILE A 244 -11.75 -12.60 -19.63
CA ILE A 244 -13.14 -12.21 -19.34
C ILE A 244 -13.51 -10.95 -20.12
N THR A 245 -12.60 -9.97 -20.16
CA THR A 245 -12.79 -8.75 -20.95
C THR A 245 -11.77 -8.67 -22.07
N ARG A 246 -12.09 -7.86 -23.10
CA ARG A 246 -11.23 -7.59 -24.25
C ARG A 246 -11.36 -6.11 -24.62
N PHE A 247 -10.99 -5.23 -23.69
CA PHE A 247 -10.97 -3.80 -23.95
C PHE A 247 -9.91 -3.47 -25.00
N PRO A 248 -10.29 -2.71 -26.03
CA PRO A 248 -9.33 -2.28 -27.05
C PRO A 248 -8.35 -1.25 -26.49
N ASP A 249 -7.26 -1.03 -27.21
CA ASP A 249 -6.34 0.05 -26.90
C ASP A 249 -7.01 1.42 -27.05
N PRO A 250 -7.17 2.20 -25.96
CA PRO A 250 -7.80 3.52 -26.00
C PRO A 250 -6.87 4.63 -26.52
N ALA A 251 -5.58 4.36 -26.69
CA ALA A 251 -4.57 5.35 -27.04
C ALA A 251 -3.46 4.79 -27.95
N PRO A 252 -3.80 4.37 -29.18
CA PRO A 252 -2.82 3.75 -30.10
C PRO A 252 -1.60 4.64 -30.38
N LEU A 253 -1.74 5.97 -30.33
CA LEU A 253 -0.63 6.92 -30.48
C LEU A 253 0.43 6.79 -29.39
N ALA A 254 0.10 6.21 -28.23
CA ALA A 254 1.04 5.96 -27.15
C ALA A 254 1.95 4.74 -27.38
N ARG A 255 1.70 3.94 -28.41
CA ARG A 255 2.47 2.69 -28.64
C ARG A 255 3.94 2.91 -28.94
N GLY A 256 4.31 4.07 -29.45
CA GLY A 256 5.70 4.47 -29.67
C GLY A 256 6.40 5.07 -28.45
N VAL A 257 5.69 5.31 -27.36
CA VAL A 257 6.28 5.83 -26.12
C VAL A 257 7.13 4.73 -25.49
N LYS A 258 8.38 5.06 -25.20
CA LYS A 258 9.27 4.18 -24.43
C LYS A 258 9.34 4.67 -22.98
N LYS A 259 9.48 3.75 -22.06
CA LYS A 259 9.70 4.06 -20.64
C LYS A 259 10.78 3.15 -20.07
N ARG A 260 11.53 3.69 -19.11
CA ARG A 260 12.53 2.93 -18.37
C ARG A 260 12.64 3.42 -16.94
N LEU A 261 12.84 2.49 -16.02
CA LEU A 261 13.22 2.79 -14.65
C LEU A 261 14.68 3.26 -14.64
N VAL A 262 14.92 4.37 -13.95
CA VAL A 262 16.25 4.94 -13.76
C VAL A 262 16.52 5.03 -12.27
N THR A 263 17.60 4.42 -11.80
CA THR A 263 18.06 4.51 -10.41
C THR A 263 19.31 5.39 -10.35
N TYR A 264 19.44 6.17 -9.30
CA TYR A 264 20.56 7.10 -9.10
C TYR A 264 20.69 7.43 -7.61
N LYS A 265 21.69 8.23 -7.25
CA LYS A 265 21.90 8.65 -5.87
C LYS A 265 21.84 10.16 -5.73
N ARG A 266 21.27 10.62 -4.63
CA ARG A 266 21.42 11.98 -4.14
C ARG A 266 22.87 12.18 -3.63
N LYS A 267 23.34 13.43 -3.55
CA LYS A 267 24.72 13.77 -3.14
C LYS A 267 25.11 13.23 -1.75
N ASP A 268 24.14 13.07 -0.86
CA ASP A 268 24.31 12.50 0.49
C ASP A 268 24.22 10.96 0.52
N GLY A 269 24.09 10.32 -0.64
CA GLY A 269 24.09 8.87 -0.78
C GLY A 269 22.73 8.20 -0.74
N VAL A 270 21.64 8.95 -0.51
CA VAL A 270 20.27 8.41 -0.55
C VAL A 270 19.96 7.90 -1.96
N ASP A 271 19.50 6.65 -2.04
CA ASP A 271 19.07 6.05 -3.31
C ASP A 271 17.76 6.67 -3.77
N LEU A 272 17.67 6.96 -5.07
CA LEU A 272 16.52 7.57 -5.71
C LEU A 272 16.19 6.85 -7.02
N SER A 273 14.97 7.03 -7.51
CA SER A 273 14.56 6.54 -8.81
C SER A 273 13.52 7.46 -9.47
N PHE A 274 13.36 7.30 -10.77
CA PHE A 274 12.23 7.81 -11.54
C PHE A 274 11.94 6.90 -12.73
N THR A 275 10.76 7.01 -13.31
CA THR A 275 10.46 6.44 -14.61
C THR A 275 10.63 7.51 -15.69
N LEU A 276 11.56 7.31 -16.62
CA LEU A 276 11.76 8.19 -17.75
C LEU A 276 10.92 7.74 -18.94
N TYR A 277 10.05 8.62 -19.42
CA TYR A 277 9.29 8.43 -20.65
C TYR A 277 9.87 9.27 -21.77
N THR A 278 10.00 8.68 -22.95
CA THR A 278 10.37 9.39 -24.19
C THR A 278 9.24 9.31 -25.21
N PRO A 279 9.02 10.38 -26.01
CA PRO A 279 7.94 10.44 -26.99
C PRO A 279 8.06 9.39 -28.10
N PRO A 280 6.96 9.10 -28.82
CA PRO A 280 7.02 8.29 -30.04
C PRO A 280 8.03 8.87 -31.04
N GLY A 281 8.86 8.00 -31.62
CA GLY A 281 9.87 8.42 -32.60
C GLY A 281 11.11 9.10 -32.02
N TYR A 282 11.28 9.07 -30.68
CA TYR A 282 12.48 9.61 -30.06
C TYR A 282 13.76 9.00 -30.64
N VAL A 283 14.68 9.87 -31.01
CA VAL A 283 16.01 9.51 -31.49
C VAL A 283 17.03 9.66 -30.38
N GLU A 284 17.75 8.60 -30.06
CA GLU A 284 18.75 8.58 -28.98
C GLU A 284 19.78 9.70 -29.16
N GLY A 285 20.10 10.40 -28.06
CA GLY A 285 21.00 11.55 -28.06
C GLY A 285 20.35 12.90 -28.37
N THR A 286 19.07 12.93 -28.76
CA THR A 286 18.32 14.19 -28.90
C THR A 286 17.88 14.69 -27.52
N ARG A 287 18.24 15.93 -27.16
CA ARG A 287 17.80 16.55 -25.91
C ARG A 287 16.42 17.18 -26.07
N LEU A 288 15.49 16.78 -25.21
CA LEU A 288 14.10 17.18 -25.23
C LEU A 288 13.77 18.14 -24.10
N PRO A 289 12.78 19.03 -24.26
CA PRO A 289 12.14 19.65 -23.13
C PRO A 289 11.51 18.56 -22.25
N ALA A 290 11.42 18.79 -20.95
CA ALA A 290 10.92 17.77 -20.03
C ALA A 290 9.96 18.33 -18.99
N ILE A 291 9.11 17.45 -18.47
CA ILE A 291 8.28 17.71 -17.28
C ILE A 291 8.74 16.77 -16.17
N LEU A 292 9.02 17.33 -15.01
CA LEU A 292 9.29 16.60 -13.78
C LEU A 292 8.00 16.50 -12.96
N TYR A 293 7.62 15.27 -12.59
CA TYR A 293 6.55 14.98 -11.64
C TYR A 293 7.08 14.18 -10.46
N ALA A 294 6.88 14.69 -9.25
CA ALA A 294 7.31 14.06 -8.02
C ALA A 294 6.26 14.23 -6.92
N TYR A 295 6.37 13.40 -5.88
CA TYR A 295 5.58 13.52 -4.67
C TYR A 295 6.46 13.24 -3.46
N PRO A 296 6.61 14.20 -2.52
CA PRO A 296 7.41 13.99 -1.31
C PRO A 296 6.78 12.93 -0.39
N ASN A 297 7.61 12.05 0.14
CA ASN A 297 7.22 11.05 1.12
C ASN A 297 8.20 11.06 2.29
N ASP A 298 7.69 10.87 3.51
CA ASP A 298 8.49 10.86 4.72
C ASP A 298 9.06 9.47 4.98
N TYR A 299 10.34 9.42 5.34
CA TYR A 299 11.05 8.18 5.71
C TYR A 299 11.80 8.37 7.02
N ALA A 300 11.52 7.53 8.01
CA ALA A 300 12.26 7.49 9.25
C ALA A 300 13.63 6.81 9.08
N ASP A 301 13.74 5.88 8.13
CA ASP A 301 14.96 5.15 7.80
C ASP A 301 15.45 5.50 6.40
N PRO A 302 16.61 6.19 6.25
CA PRO A 302 17.18 6.54 4.95
C PRO A 302 17.42 5.35 4.03
N SER A 303 17.71 4.17 4.59
CA SER A 303 17.98 2.96 3.80
C SER A 303 16.76 2.43 3.06
N LYS A 304 15.56 2.87 3.43
CA LYS A 304 14.29 2.48 2.82
C LYS A 304 13.80 3.48 1.78
N ALA A 305 14.26 4.71 1.87
CA ALA A 305 13.82 5.82 1.01
C ALA A 305 14.09 5.58 -0.49
N GLY A 306 15.08 4.75 -0.82
CA GLY A 306 15.47 4.42 -2.20
C GLY A 306 14.82 3.17 -2.77
N GLN A 307 13.92 2.52 -2.04
CA GLN A 307 13.26 1.34 -2.56
C GLN A 307 12.35 1.69 -3.74
N VAL A 308 12.50 0.92 -4.82
CA VAL A 308 11.76 1.11 -6.06
C VAL A 308 10.31 0.66 -5.88
N SER A 309 9.37 1.46 -6.37
CA SER A 309 7.95 1.09 -6.50
C SER A 309 7.45 1.37 -7.90
N GLY A 310 6.42 0.64 -8.32
CA GLY A 310 5.89 0.71 -9.68
C GLY A 310 6.54 -0.27 -10.63
N SER A 311 6.10 -0.27 -11.88
CA SER A 311 6.56 -1.25 -12.88
C SER A 311 6.63 -0.64 -14.28
N GLU A 312 7.69 -0.97 -15.01
CA GLU A 312 7.78 -0.69 -16.43
C GLU A 312 6.75 -1.45 -17.27
N GLN A 313 6.17 -2.51 -16.71
CA GLN A 313 5.19 -3.37 -17.38
C GLN A 313 3.76 -2.83 -17.34
N THR A 314 3.56 -1.58 -16.87
CA THR A 314 2.27 -0.90 -16.96
C THR A 314 1.92 -0.53 -18.40
N PHE A 315 0.64 -0.57 -18.74
CA PHE A 315 0.15 -0.02 -19.98
C PHE A 315 0.31 1.52 -20.01
N THR A 316 0.89 2.06 -21.07
CA THR A 316 1.10 3.50 -21.18
C THR A 316 -0.21 4.22 -21.47
N ARG A 317 -0.70 4.97 -20.49
CA ARG A 317 -1.88 5.83 -20.61
C ARG A 317 -1.43 7.27 -20.84
N LEU A 318 -2.00 7.91 -21.85
CA LEU A 318 -1.83 9.33 -22.09
C LEU A 318 -2.93 10.09 -21.32
N ALA A 319 -2.57 10.62 -20.18
CA ALA A 319 -3.44 11.43 -19.33
C ALA A 319 -2.64 12.53 -18.64
N ASN A 320 -3.28 13.66 -18.35
CA ASN A 320 -2.67 14.80 -17.65
C ASN A 320 -1.37 15.25 -18.36
N TYR A 321 -0.30 15.50 -17.60
CA TYR A 321 1.00 15.92 -18.13
C TYR A 321 1.64 14.93 -19.11
N ARG A 322 1.28 13.63 -19.07
CA ARG A 322 1.78 12.64 -20.05
C ARG A 322 1.28 12.87 -21.47
N LEU A 323 0.25 13.69 -21.68
CA LEU A 323 -0.16 14.13 -23.03
C LEU A 323 0.95 14.92 -23.72
N LEU A 324 1.86 15.56 -22.98
CA LEU A 324 2.99 16.33 -23.52
C LEU A 324 4.01 15.44 -24.24
N LEU A 325 3.99 14.10 -24.02
CA LEU A 325 4.75 13.17 -24.84
C LEU A 325 4.40 13.27 -26.32
N LEU A 326 3.14 13.53 -26.68
CA LEU A 326 2.72 13.75 -28.07
C LEU A 326 3.19 15.10 -28.63
N ALA A 327 3.56 16.03 -27.78
CA ALA A 327 4.15 17.32 -28.15
C ALA A 327 5.70 17.30 -28.13
N GLY A 328 6.31 16.11 -27.97
CA GLY A 328 7.76 15.93 -28.03
C GLY A 328 8.49 16.17 -26.71
N TYR A 329 7.80 16.23 -25.59
CA TYR A 329 8.44 16.33 -24.27
C TYR A 329 8.86 14.96 -23.76
N ALA A 330 9.95 14.90 -23.00
CA ALA A 330 10.24 13.80 -22.09
C ALA A 330 9.48 13.98 -20.77
N ILE A 331 9.15 12.88 -20.08
CA ILE A 331 8.55 12.96 -18.74
C ILE A 331 9.46 12.23 -17.74
N ILE A 332 9.88 12.93 -16.71
CA ILE A 332 10.54 12.39 -15.52
C ILE A 332 9.42 12.15 -14.50
N ASP A 333 8.92 10.91 -14.47
CA ASP A 333 7.70 10.55 -13.79
C ASP A 333 7.97 9.78 -12.49
N ASN A 334 7.12 9.98 -11.49
CA ASN A 334 7.24 9.31 -10.19
C ASN A 334 8.67 9.43 -9.62
N ALA A 335 9.26 10.62 -9.73
CA ALA A 335 10.58 10.87 -9.18
C ALA A 335 10.54 10.76 -7.65
N SER A 336 11.46 9.96 -7.09
CA SER A 336 11.59 9.78 -5.64
C SER A 336 12.02 11.09 -4.99
N PHE A 337 11.15 11.62 -4.11
CA PHE A 337 11.42 12.85 -3.35
C PHE A 337 11.31 12.56 -1.84
N PRO A 338 12.23 11.75 -1.28
CA PRO A 338 12.15 11.42 0.14
C PRO A 338 12.55 12.59 1.02
N ILE A 339 11.77 12.79 2.09
CA ILE A 339 12.11 13.60 3.25
C ILE A 339 12.58 12.63 4.33
N VAL A 340 13.88 12.63 4.59
CA VAL A 340 14.53 11.61 5.42
C VAL A 340 14.97 12.21 6.74
N GLY A 341 14.74 11.51 7.83
CA GLY A 341 15.23 11.87 9.16
C GLY A 341 14.26 11.54 10.30
N ASP A 342 14.64 11.96 11.52
CA ASP A 342 13.75 11.84 12.68
C ASP A 342 12.42 12.56 12.39
N PRO A 343 11.27 11.86 12.48
CA PRO A 343 9.95 12.45 12.21
C PRO A 343 9.61 13.73 12.99
N LYS A 344 10.34 14.01 14.07
CA LYS A 344 10.19 15.24 14.86
C LYS A 344 10.90 16.45 14.27
N THR A 345 11.96 16.24 13.49
CA THR A 345 12.88 17.28 13.01
C THR A 345 13.17 17.21 11.50
N ALA A 346 12.75 16.16 10.79
CA ALA A 346 13.02 16.02 9.36
C ALA A 346 12.51 17.19 8.52
N TYR A 347 11.45 17.86 8.96
CA TYR A 347 10.89 19.05 8.31
C TYR A 347 11.69 20.32 8.53
N ASP A 348 12.65 20.36 9.45
CA ASP A 348 13.56 21.51 9.63
C ASP A 348 14.46 21.71 8.41
N THR A 349 14.70 20.63 7.65
CA THR A 349 15.50 20.61 6.40
C THR A 349 14.65 20.26 5.16
N TYR A 350 13.34 20.50 5.22
CA TYR A 350 12.40 20.10 4.16
C TYR A 350 12.76 20.71 2.80
N LEU A 351 12.97 22.02 2.74
CA LEU A 351 13.28 22.72 1.49
C LEU A 351 14.63 22.29 0.91
N GLU A 352 15.64 22.12 1.74
CA GLU A 352 16.96 21.65 1.34
C GLU A 352 16.89 20.25 0.74
N GLN A 353 16.09 19.37 1.34
CA GLN A 353 15.89 18.01 0.84
C GLN A 353 15.10 18.00 -0.48
N LEU A 354 14.06 18.83 -0.63
CA LEU A 354 13.34 18.97 -1.89
C LEU A 354 14.25 19.43 -3.03
N VAL A 355 15.07 20.47 -2.78
CA VAL A 355 16.03 20.98 -3.77
C VAL A 355 17.04 19.89 -4.15
N ALA A 356 17.60 19.19 -3.16
CA ALA A 356 18.56 18.13 -3.41
C ALA A 356 17.98 16.95 -4.22
N ASN A 357 16.71 16.60 -3.97
CA ASN A 357 15.98 15.57 -4.74
C ASN A 357 15.77 16.04 -6.20
N ALA A 358 15.33 17.29 -6.39
CA ALA A 358 15.10 17.85 -7.72
C ALA A 358 16.40 17.96 -8.53
N GLU A 359 17.47 18.47 -7.93
CA GLU A 359 18.79 18.56 -8.56
C GLU A 359 19.27 17.16 -9.01
N ALA A 360 19.20 16.17 -8.13
CA ALA A 360 19.65 14.83 -8.43
C ALA A 360 18.84 14.19 -9.59
N ALA A 361 17.52 14.38 -9.63
CA ALA A 361 16.67 13.89 -10.71
C ALA A 361 16.99 14.57 -12.05
N VAL A 362 17.14 15.89 -12.06
CA VAL A 362 17.50 16.69 -13.25
C VAL A 362 18.89 16.30 -13.75
N ASP A 363 19.89 16.26 -12.85
CA ASP A 363 21.26 15.92 -13.19
C ASP A 363 21.31 14.54 -13.87
N LYS A 364 20.61 13.56 -13.31
CA LYS A 364 20.56 12.20 -13.89
C LYS A 364 19.88 12.18 -15.24
N ALA A 365 18.78 12.87 -15.44
CA ALA A 365 18.07 12.91 -16.72
C ALA A 365 18.90 13.62 -17.83
N VAL A 366 19.66 14.65 -17.46
CA VAL A 366 20.61 15.35 -18.36
C VAL A 366 21.83 14.49 -18.68
N GLU A 367 22.41 13.78 -17.68
CA GLU A 367 23.50 12.81 -17.86
C GLU A 367 23.13 11.73 -18.88
N LEU A 368 21.89 11.25 -18.84
CA LEU A 368 21.37 10.26 -19.79
C LEU A 368 21.26 10.78 -21.25
N GLY A 369 21.51 12.07 -21.48
CA GLY A 369 21.46 12.68 -22.81
C GLY A 369 20.05 12.93 -23.36
N VAL A 370 19.00 12.72 -22.54
CA VAL A 370 17.60 12.80 -22.99
C VAL A 370 16.99 14.18 -22.74
N VAL A 371 17.37 14.85 -21.67
CA VAL A 371 16.74 16.09 -21.23
C VAL A 371 17.64 17.30 -21.44
N ASP A 372 17.04 18.38 -21.92
CA ASP A 372 17.67 19.70 -22.00
C ASP A 372 17.47 20.42 -20.67
N ARG A 373 18.58 20.72 -19.99
CA ARG A 373 18.57 21.37 -18.65
C ARG A 373 17.81 22.68 -18.63
N ASP A 374 17.87 23.45 -19.71
CA ASP A 374 17.30 24.79 -19.79
C ASP A 374 15.80 24.79 -20.14
N ARG A 375 15.23 23.61 -20.39
CA ARG A 375 13.82 23.45 -20.81
C ARG A 375 13.08 22.42 -19.96
N ILE A 376 13.10 22.60 -18.63
CA ILE A 376 12.41 21.71 -17.70
C ILE A 376 11.28 22.46 -16.99
N GLY A 377 10.07 21.92 -17.12
CA GLY A 377 8.92 22.31 -16.31
C GLY A 377 8.69 21.35 -15.16
N VAL A 378 8.04 21.83 -14.10
CA VAL A 378 7.62 21.02 -12.96
C VAL A 378 6.10 21.03 -12.87
N THR A 379 5.52 19.91 -12.53
CA THR A 379 4.09 19.78 -12.19
C THR A 379 3.91 18.87 -10.99
N GLY A 380 2.85 19.10 -10.23
CA GLY A 380 2.60 18.33 -9.02
C GLY A 380 1.11 18.21 -8.71
N HIS A 381 0.82 17.50 -7.63
CA HIS A 381 -0.52 17.35 -7.06
C HIS A 381 -0.42 17.35 -5.54
N SER A 382 -1.36 18.04 -4.86
CA SER A 382 -1.40 18.05 -3.39
C SER A 382 -0.05 18.46 -2.79
N HIS A 383 0.55 17.65 -1.93
CA HIS A 383 1.86 17.86 -1.31
C HIS A 383 3.03 17.91 -2.32
N GLY A 384 2.83 17.43 -3.54
CA GLY A 384 3.81 17.51 -4.63
C GLY A 384 3.67 18.75 -5.52
N ALA A 385 2.78 19.72 -5.18
CA ALA A 385 2.53 20.92 -5.98
C ALA A 385 3.35 22.13 -5.51
#